data_a9293bc36ad9934d300d2efb0e4bc968
#
_entry.id   a9293bc36ad9934d300d2efb0e4bc968
#
_cell.length_a   1.000
_cell.length_b   1.000
_cell.length_c   1.000
_cell.angle_alpha   90.00
_cell.angle_beta   90.00
_cell.angle_gamma   90.00
#
_symmetry.space_group_name_H-M   'P 1'
#
loop_
_entity.id
_entity.type
_entity.pdbx_description
1 polymer ?
#
loop_
_entity_poly.entity_id
_entity_poly.type
_entity_poly.pdbx_seq_one_letter_code
_entity_poly.pdbx_strand_id
1 'polypeptide(L)'
;MAPYSEEYEILKENTKPVSPQAAPREYTVVYSVVLIFVYWHIGALYGLYLGFTSAKWATIIFNYLIYVSGGFAITAGSHRLWSHRAFKAKLPLQILLMLLQTMSCQKSVLNWVRDHRLHHMYCDTDADPYNSTRGIFYSHIGWLMVKKHPEVIRKGRTIDMSDLENNPVLKFQKKFYPILVTLMAFILPALIPVIFWQESLNIAHHVSLVHLVVGSHMTFAINSIAHAFGSKPCDKTISPTQSISLSLVTFGEGYHNYHHVFPFDYRVAELGNNYLNLTTNFIDFFAWIGWAYDLKYASPDMVAKRAKRTGDGTDLWGRAIEHADIQAKRVHPS
;
A
#
# COMPACT_ATOMS: atom_id res chain seq x y z
N MET A 1 -7.23 -26.20 -3.04
CA MET A 1 -8.24 -25.11 -3.12
C MET A 1 -8.06 -24.25 -1.87
N ALA A 2 -7.87 -22.96 -2.02
CA ALA A 2 -7.58 -22.09 -0.88
C ALA A 2 -8.88 -21.81 -0.11
N PRO A 3 -8.90 -21.92 1.23
CA PRO A 3 -10.09 -21.69 2.06
C PRO A 3 -10.59 -20.22 2.03
N TYR A 4 -9.86 -19.32 1.38
CA TYR A 4 -10.15 -17.89 1.33
C TYR A 4 -11.34 -17.47 0.45
N SER A 5 -11.76 -18.29 -0.54
CA SER A 5 -12.84 -17.89 -1.45
C SER A 5 -14.24 -18.05 -0.84
N GLU A 6 -14.46 -19.08 -0.05
CA GLU A 6 -15.76 -19.32 0.58
C GLU A 6 -16.00 -18.44 1.81
N GLU A 7 -14.98 -18.27 2.66
CA GLU A 7 -15.06 -17.43 3.85
C GLU A 7 -15.20 -15.94 3.51
N TYR A 8 -14.59 -15.49 2.41
CA TYR A 8 -14.72 -14.13 1.90
C TYR A 8 -16.12 -13.84 1.32
N GLU A 9 -16.75 -14.79 0.63
CA GLU A 9 -18.12 -14.65 0.11
C GLU A 9 -19.17 -14.70 1.25
N ILE A 10 -18.99 -15.54 2.25
CA ILE A 10 -19.89 -15.64 3.44
C ILE A 10 -19.88 -14.33 4.25
N LEU A 11 -18.71 -13.68 4.36
CA LEU A 11 -18.59 -12.41 5.09
C LEU A 11 -19.22 -11.23 4.33
N LYS A 12 -19.25 -11.26 2.99
CA LYS A 12 -19.92 -10.24 2.16
C LYS A 12 -21.45 -10.27 2.31
N GLU A 13 -22.06 -11.43 2.48
CA GLU A 13 -23.52 -11.54 2.66
C GLU A 13 -24.04 -10.87 3.94
N ASN A 14 -23.18 -10.73 4.95
CA ASN A 14 -23.54 -10.12 6.24
C ASN A 14 -23.29 -8.61 6.34
N THR A 15 -22.73 -7.96 5.30
CA THR A 15 -22.53 -6.51 5.28
C THR A 15 -23.63 -5.81 4.50
N LYS A 16 -24.79 -5.57 5.14
CA LYS A 16 -25.80 -4.65 4.60
C LYS A 16 -25.18 -3.25 4.46
N PRO A 17 -25.38 -2.55 3.34
CA PRO A 17 -24.92 -1.16 3.20
C PRO A 17 -25.54 -0.32 4.32
N VAL A 18 -24.71 0.46 4.99
CA VAL A 18 -25.13 1.39 6.03
C VAL A 18 -26.09 2.41 5.42
N SER A 19 -27.27 2.56 6.01
CA SER A 19 -28.27 3.56 5.63
C SER A 19 -27.69 4.98 5.56
N PRO A 20 -28.08 5.84 4.59
CA PRO A 20 -27.52 7.18 4.39
C PRO A 20 -27.80 8.21 5.49
N GLN A 21 -28.41 7.85 6.60
CA GLN A 21 -28.79 8.75 7.70
C GLN A 21 -28.12 8.39 9.01
N ALA A 22 -26.82 8.10 8.99
CA ALA A 22 -26.07 8.04 10.24
C ALA A 22 -25.89 9.46 10.84
N ALA A 23 -26.08 9.60 12.17
CA ALA A 23 -25.81 10.84 12.90
C ALA A 23 -24.41 11.42 12.56
N PRO A 24 -24.22 12.75 12.64
CA PRO A 24 -22.90 13.35 12.38
C PRO A 24 -21.82 12.65 13.18
N ARG A 25 -20.78 12.18 12.48
CA ARG A 25 -19.70 11.43 13.12
C ARG A 25 -18.81 12.39 13.89
N GLU A 26 -18.67 12.17 15.20
CA GLU A 26 -17.73 12.91 16.03
C GLU A 26 -16.30 12.38 15.86
N TYR A 27 -15.36 13.28 15.61
CA TYR A 27 -13.95 12.96 15.50
C TYR A 27 -13.17 13.54 16.69
N THR A 28 -12.47 12.68 17.42
CA THR A 28 -11.50 13.15 18.43
C THR A 28 -10.14 13.34 17.74
N VAL A 29 -9.73 14.59 17.56
CA VAL A 29 -8.44 14.93 16.94
C VAL A 29 -7.27 14.58 17.84
N VAL A 30 -6.20 14.02 17.25
CA VAL A 30 -4.92 13.72 17.92
C VAL A 30 -3.92 14.81 17.53
N TYR A 31 -3.92 15.92 18.25
CA TYR A 31 -3.13 17.12 17.94
C TYR A 31 -1.63 16.85 17.79
N SER A 32 -1.04 15.92 18.57
CA SER A 32 0.36 15.54 18.41
C SER A 32 0.68 14.99 17.02
N VAL A 33 -0.21 14.18 16.44
CA VAL A 33 -0.05 13.67 15.09
C VAL A 33 -0.22 14.79 14.06
N VAL A 34 -1.20 15.67 14.26
CA VAL A 34 -1.39 16.85 13.38
C VAL A 34 -0.11 17.70 13.34
N LEU A 35 0.48 18.02 14.51
CA LEU A 35 1.70 18.83 14.59
C LEU A 35 2.90 18.15 13.91
N ILE A 36 3.03 16.83 14.06
CA ILE A 36 4.08 16.05 13.35
C ILE A 36 3.89 16.15 11.84
N PHE A 37 2.66 15.97 11.34
CA PHE A 37 2.41 16.09 9.90
C PHE A 37 2.62 17.50 9.37
N VAL A 38 2.20 18.53 10.11
CA VAL A 38 2.48 19.94 9.75
C VAL A 38 3.99 20.17 9.65
N TYR A 39 4.76 19.72 10.65
CA TYR A 39 6.22 19.82 10.61
C TYR A 39 6.82 19.10 9.40
N TRP A 40 6.39 17.85 9.12
CA TRP A 40 6.91 17.09 7.98
C TRP A 40 6.61 17.77 6.65
N HIS A 41 5.40 18.29 6.46
CA HIS A 41 5.02 18.95 5.20
C HIS A 41 5.76 20.28 5.00
N ILE A 42 5.83 21.12 6.03
CA ILE A 42 6.58 22.37 5.95
C ILE A 42 8.08 22.07 5.73
N GLY A 43 8.63 21.12 6.47
CA GLY A 43 10.02 20.69 6.32
C GLY A 43 10.32 20.09 4.95
N ALA A 44 9.37 19.31 4.38
CA ALA A 44 9.51 18.76 3.03
C ALA A 44 9.43 19.83 1.94
N LEU A 45 8.55 20.83 2.07
CA LEU A 45 8.51 21.98 1.15
C LEU A 45 9.83 22.76 1.17
N TYR A 46 10.38 23.00 2.34
CA TYR A 46 11.71 23.61 2.47
C TYR A 46 12.80 22.69 1.92
N GLY A 47 12.70 21.38 2.14
CA GLY A 47 13.59 20.38 1.55
C GLY A 47 13.55 20.35 0.03
N LEU A 48 12.37 20.49 -0.58
CA LEU A 48 12.25 20.66 -2.04
C LEU A 48 12.97 21.92 -2.52
N TYR A 49 12.76 23.05 -1.86
CA TYR A 49 13.46 24.30 -2.18
C TYR A 49 14.99 24.11 -2.10
N LEU A 50 15.50 23.51 -1.03
CA LEU A 50 16.94 23.22 -0.87
C LEU A 50 17.43 22.22 -1.92
N GLY A 51 16.62 21.24 -2.28
CA GLY A 51 16.92 20.25 -3.31
C GLY A 51 17.19 20.88 -4.68
N PHE A 52 16.43 21.91 -5.05
CA PHE A 52 16.59 22.62 -6.31
C PHE A 52 17.67 23.70 -6.30
N THR A 53 18.04 24.23 -5.13
CA THR A 53 18.91 25.41 -5.03
C THR A 53 20.29 25.12 -4.48
N SER A 54 20.44 24.13 -3.60
CA SER A 54 21.65 24.02 -2.76
C SER A 54 22.13 22.61 -2.51
N ALA A 55 21.28 21.60 -2.63
CA ALA A 55 21.64 20.21 -2.33
C ALA A 55 22.60 19.63 -3.38
N LYS A 56 23.53 18.81 -2.92
CA LYS A 56 24.38 18.01 -3.81
C LYS A 56 23.55 16.93 -4.52
N TRP A 57 23.86 16.65 -5.77
CA TRP A 57 23.20 15.57 -6.53
C TRP A 57 23.24 14.22 -5.82
N ALA A 58 24.33 13.91 -5.12
CA ALA A 58 24.44 12.69 -4.31
C ALA A 58 23.34 12.60 -3.24
N THR A 59 22.97 13.71 -2.60
CA THR A 59 21.90 13.78 -1.60
C THR A 59 20.53 13.54 -2.26
N ILE A 60 20.29 14.11 -3.43
CA ILE A 60 19.05 13.94 -4.18
C ILE A 60 18.87 12.48 -4.61
N ILE A 61 19.91 11.90 -5.25
CA ILE A 61 19.91 10.50 -5.71
C ILE A 61 19.74 9.54 -4.52
N PHE A 62 20.45 9.76 -3.43
CA PHE A 62 20.33 8.95 -2.22
C PHE A 62 18.89 8.95 -1.66
N ASN A 63 18.27 10.12 -1.54
CA ASN A 63 16.89 10.21 -1.05
C ASN A 63 15.87 9.61 -2.03
N TYR A 64 16.12 9.72 -3.33
CA TYR A 64 15.32 9.03 -4.35
C TYR A 64 15.42 7.50 -4.21
N LEU A 65 16.63 6.97 -3.99
CA LEU A 65 16.82 5.52 -3.77
C LEU A 65 16.13 5.05 -2.47
N ILE A 66 16.17 5.83 -1.41
CA ILE A 66 15.41 5.55 -0.17
C ILE A 66 13.91 5.51 -0.46
N TYR A 67 13.38 6.50 -1.17
CA TYR A 67 11.97 6.55 -1.57
C TYR A 67 11.55 5.29 -2.35
N VAL A 68 12.29 4.92 -3.38
CA VAL A 68 12.01 3.73 -4.21
C VAL A 68 12.09 2.45 -3.38
N SER A 69 13.14 2.31 -2.56
CA SER A 69 13.33 1.15 -1.69
C SER A 69 12.22 1.01 -0.65
N GLY A 70 11.82 2.12 -0.04
CA GLY A 70 10.68 2.18 0.88
C GLY A 70 9.36 1.81 0.19
N GLY A 71 9.16 2.29 -1.04
CA GLY A 71 8.01 1.92 -1.88
C GLY A 71 7.92 0.41 -2.09
N PHE A 72 9.01 -0.24 -2.50
CA PHE A 72 9.04 -1.71 -2.63
C PHE A 72 8.81 -2.44 -1.30
N ALA A 73 9.32 -1.92 -0.20
CA ALA A 73 9.10 -2.55 1.10
C ALA A 73 7.63 -2.51 1.55
N ILE A 74 6.91 -1.44 1.21
CA ILE A 74 5.46 -1.35 1.43
C ILE A 74 4.73 -2.28 0.46
N THR A 75 4.98 -2.18 -0.83
CA THR A 75 4.19 -2.88 -1.86
C THR A 75 4.53 -4.38 -1.94
N ALA A 76 5.79 -4.78 -2.05
CA ALA A 76 6.18 -6.19 -2.05
C ALA A 76 6.15 -6.79 -0.64
N GLY A 77 6.60 -6.06 0.39
CA GLY A 77 6.70 -6.55 1.76
C GLY A 77 5.38 -6.52 2.52
N SER A 78 5.03 -5.35 3.07
CA SER A 78 3.84 -5.21 3.94
C SER A 78 2.56 -5.64 3.25
N HIS A 79 2.41 -5.29 1.98
CA HIS A 79 1.21 -5.55 1.19
C HIS A 79 1.17 -7.00 0.68
N ARG A 80 2.01 -7.35 -0.32
CA ARG A 80 1.87 -8.63 -1.03
C ARG A 80 2.40 -9.83 -0.23
N LEU A 81 3.55 -9.70 0.45
CA LEU A 81 4.13 -10.81 1.24
C LEU A 81 3.34 -11.05 2.52
N TRP A 82 3.22 -10.03 3.37
CA TRP A 82 2.72 -10.22 4.74
C TRP A 82 1.22 -10.03 4.89
N SER A 83 0.56 -9.12 4.14
CA SER A 83 -0.90 -8.99 4.23
C SER A 83 -1.61 -10.11 3.48
N HIS A 84 -1.23 -10.34 2.22
CA HIS A 84 -1.96 -11.22 1.31
C HIS A 84 -1.35 -12.61 1.15
N ARG A 85 -0.15 -12.85 1.69
CA ARG A 85 0.54 -14.14 1.54
C ARG A 85 0.62 -14.56 0.06
N ALA A 86 0.80 -13.58 -0.83
CA ALA A 86 0.78 -13.75 -2.28
C ALA A 86 2.02 -14.49 -2.80
N PHE A 87 3.10 -14.47 -2.03
CA PHE A 87 4.31 -15.26 -2.23
C PHE A 87 4.97 -15.54 -0.88
N LYS A 88 6.04 -16.36 -0.88
CA LYS A 88 6.87 -16.62 0.30
C LYS A 88 8.27 -16.05 0.10
N ALA A 89 8.92 -15.65 1.19
CA ALA A 89 10.27 -15.08 1.19
C ALA A 89 11.20 -15.83 2.16
N LYS A 90 12.45 -16.07 1.75
CA LYS A 90 13.51 -16.53 2.64
C LYS A 90 13.93 -15.44 3.61
N LEU A 91 14.58 -15.80 4.69
CA LEU A 91 14.97 -14.92 5.79
C LEU A 91 15.72 -13.65 5.32
N PRO A 92 16.72 -13.71 4.40
CA PRO A 92 17.41 -12.50 3.95
C PRO A 92 16.47 -11.46 3.33
N LEU A 93 15.51 -11.89 2.49
CA LEU A 93 14.53 -10.99 1.89
C LEU A 93 13.56 -10.43 2.94
N GLN A 94 13.15 -11.23 3.93
CA GLN A 94 12.29 -10.75 5.01
C GLN A 94 12.99 -9.67 5.84
N ILE A 95 14.27 -9.84 6.16
CA ILE A 95 15.08 -8.85 6.89
C ILE A 95 15.21 -7.57 6.07
N LEU A 96 15.57 -7.68 4.80
CA LEU A 96 15.68 -6.54 3.90
C LEU A 96 14.38 -5.73 3.84
N LEU A 97 13.26 -6.39 3.54
CA LEU A 97 11.95 -5.75 3.45
C LEU A 97 11.52 -5.11 4.78
N MET A 98 11.81 -5.75 5.91
CA MET A 98 11.51 -5.21 7.24
C MET A 98 12.30 -3.92 7.53
N LEU A 99 13.59 -3.89 7.21
CA LEU A 99 14.44 -2.71 7.41
C LEU A 99 13.96 -1.55 6.52
N LEU A 100 13.76 -1.81 5.23
CA LEU A 100 13.29 -0.80 4.27
C LEU A 100 11.88 -0.29 4.63
N GLN A 101 10.99 -1.16 5.13
CA GLN A 101 9.66 -0.76 5.60
C GLN A 101 9.75 0.12 6.85
N THR A 102 10.67 -0.18 7.76
CA THR A 102 10.91 0.66 8.94
C THR A 102 11.37 2.07 8.53
N MET A 103 12.24 2.15 7.51
CA MET A 103 12.71 3.42 6.95
C MET A 103 11.59 4.26 6.33
N SER A 104 10.50 3.64 5.86
CA SER A 104 9.32 4.35 5.33
C SER A 104 8.46 5.01 6.41
N CYS A 105 8.70 4.77 7.70
CA CYS A 105 7.98 5.35 8.84
C CYS A 105 6.44 5.10 8.83
N GLN A 106 5.98 3.99 8.26
CA GLN A 106 4.56 3.68 8.11
C GLN A 106 4.05 2.65 9.15
N LYS A 107 4.36 2.84 10.44
CA LYS A 107 4.09 1.91 11.55
C LYS A 107 4.94 0.62 11.44
N SER A 108 4.88 -0.27 12.45
CA SER A 108 5.48 -1.60 12.31
C SER A 108 4.68 -2.45 11.32
N VAL A 109 5.35 -3.42 10.66
CA VAL A 109 4.70 -4.36 9.72
C VAL A 109 3.46 -5.00 10.34
N LEU A 110 3.53 -5.50 11.58
CA LEU A 110 2.36 -6.11 12.23
C LEU A 110 1.17 -5.16 12.36
N ASN A 111 1.40 -3.89 12.66
CA ASN A 111 0.32 -2.90 12.74
C ASN A 111 -0.20 -2.53 11.35
N TRP A 112 0.68 -2.39 10.37
CA TRP A 112 0.31 -2.10 8.99
C TRP A 112 -0.54 -3.22 8.39
N VAL A 113 -0.10 -4.46 8.52
CA VAL A 113 -0.78 -5.66 8.01
C VAL A 113 -2.16 -5.83 8.65
N ARG A 114 -2.27 -5.66 9.99
CA ARG A 114 -3.57 -5.75 10.66
C ARG A 114 -4.55 -4.71 10.13
N ASP A 115 -4.13 -3.45 9.99
CA ASP A 115 -4.98 -2.38 9.46
C ASP A 115 -5.40 -2.69 8.01
N HIS A 116 -4.50 -3.26 7.19
CA HIS A 116 -4.76 -3.59 5.79
C HIS A 116 -5.67 -4.83 5.63
N ARG A 117 -5.45 -5.90 6.40
CA ARG A 117 -6.37 -7.07 6.42
C ARG A 117 -7.76 -6.65 6.88
N LEU A 118 -7.84 -5.76 7.87
CA LEU A 118 -9.11 -5.21 8.34
C LEU A 118 -9.81 -4.40 7.25
N HIS A 119 -9.07 -3.58 6.48
CA HIS A 119 -9.58 -2.86 5.33
C HIS A 119 -10.19 -3.81 4.28
N HIS A 120 -9.47 -4.84 3.86
CA HIS A 120 -9.99 -5.82 2.90
C HIS A 120 -11.26 -6.54 3.39
N MET A 121 -11.32 -6.87 4.67
CA MET A 121 -12.46 -7.57 5.25
C MET A 121 -13.69 -6.69 5.43
N TYR A 122 -13.51 -5.41 5.74
CA TYR A 122 -14.57 -4.46 6.09
C TYR A 122 -14.51 -3.18 5.24
N CYS A 123 -14.07 -3.30 3.99
CA CYS A 123 -13.88 -2.18 3.07
C CYS A 123 -15.05 -1.20 3.10
N ASP A 124 -14.76 0.07 3.30
CA ASP A 124 -15.69 1.20 3.31
C ASP A 124 -16.85 1.10 4.32
N THR A 125 -16.64 0.38 5.42
CA THR A 125 -17.52 0.35 6.59
C THR A 125 -16.91 1.12 7.77
N ASP A 126 -17.61 1.23 8.89
CA ASP A 126 -17.07 1.84 10.12
C ASP A 126 -15.95 1.04 10.77
N ALA A 127 -15.75 -0.21 10.38
CA ALA A 127 -14.63 -1.04 10.79
C ALA A 127 -13.38 -0.86 9.90
N ASP A 128 -13.50 -0.17 8.76
CA ASP A 128 -12.37 0.15 7.90
C ASP A 128 -11.57 1.33 8.48
N PRO A 129 -10.25 1.18 8.73
CA PRO A 129 -9.43 2.27 9.27
C PRO A 129 -9.43 3.54 8.41
N TYR A 130 -9.48 3.41 7.10
CA TYR A 130 -9.42 4.52 6.12
C TYR A 130 -10.64 4.59 5.20
N ASN A 131 -11.79 4.20 5.70
CA ASN A 131 -13.09 4.21 5.06
C ASN A 131 -13.31 5.42 4.12
N SER A 132 -13.36 5.17 2.81
CA SER A 132 -13.47 6.21 1.78
C SER A 132 -14.83 6.91 1.76
N THR A 133 -15.89 6.28 2.32
CA THR A 133 -17.21 6.91 2.45
C THR A 133 -17.22 8.12 3.37
N ARG A 134 -16.16 8.32 4.16
CA ARG A 134 -15.94 9.49 5.01
C ARG A 134 -15.32 10.68 4.28
N GLY A 135 -15.08 10.53 2.96
CA GLY A 135 -14.52 11.55 2.09
C GLY A 135 -13.01 11.39 1.84
N ILE A 136 -12.56 12.02 0.75
CA ILE A 136 -11.18 11.91 0.25
C ILE A 136 -10.15 12.34 1.29
N PHE A 137 -10.37 13.47 1.97
CA PHE A 137 -9.42 13.94 3.00
C PHE A 137 -9.26 12.94 4.12
N TYR A 138 -10.38 12.37 4.62
CA TYR A 138 -10.34 11.38 5.67
C TYR A 138 -9.57 10.14 5.24
N SER A 139 -9.94 9.52 4.13
CA SER A 139 -9.31 8.29 3.63
C SER A 139 -7.85 8.50 3.21
N HIS A 140 -7.48 9.70 2.74
CA HIS A 140 -6.11 10.03 2.37
C HIS A 140 -5.21 10.16 3.60
N ILE A 141 -5.46 11.13 4.46
CA ILE A 141 -4.58 11.45 5.59
C ILE A 141 -5.32 11.65 6.92
N GLY A 142 -6.58 12.10 6.89
CA GLY A 142 -7.34 12.48 8.07
C GLY A 142 -7.52 11.35 9.09
N TRP A 143 -7.62 10.10 8.63
CA TRP A 143 -7.74 8.92 9.48
C TRP A 143 -6.57 8.72 10.46
N LEU A 144 -5.40 9.26 10.14
CA LEU A 144 -4.22 9.24 11.03
C LEU A 144 -4.27 10.33 12.09
N MET A 145 -5.01 11.42 11.81
CA MET A 145 -5.09 12.61 12.67
C MET A 145 -6.18 12.50 13.76
N VAL A 146 -7.01 11.44 13.71
CA VAL A 146 -8.11 11.23 14.64
C VAL A 146 -7.99 9.89 15.35
N LYS A 147 -8.65 9.76 16.51
CA LYS A 147 -8.77 8.46 17.19
C LYS A 147 -9.52 7.47 16.30
N LYS A 148 -9.06 6.21 16.28
CA LYS A 148 -9.73 5.13 15.54
C LYS A 148 -11.17 4.97 16.02
N HIS A 149 -12.08 4.74 15.07
CA HIS A 149 -13.47 4.41 15.37
C HIS A 149 -13.55 3.14 16.26
N PRO A 150 -14.48 3.06 17.22
CA PRO A 150 -14.61 1.88 18.10
C PRO A 150 -14.73 0.55 17.33
N GLU A 151 -15.43 0.53 16.19
CA GLU A 151 -15.56 -0.65 15.34
C GLU A 151 -14.23 -1.09 14.73
N VAL A 152 -13.34 -0.16 14.34
CA VAL A 152 -11.98 -0.47 13.88
C VAL A 152 -11.20 -1.19 14.98
N ILE A 153 -11.37 -0.76 16.24
CA ILE A 153 -10.70 -1.37 17.39
C ILE A 153 -11.30 -2.75 17.65
N ARG A 154 -12.63 -2.85 17.67
CA ARG A 154 -13.37 -4.09 17.97
C ARG A 154 -13.07 -5.18 16.93
N LYS A 155 -13.24 -4.86 15.66
CA LYS A 155 -13.01 -5.79 14.54
C LYS A 155 -11.52 -6.06 14.32
N GLY A 156 -10.65 -5.08 14.55
CA GLY A 156 -9.20 -5.27 14.46
C GLY A 156 -8.64 -6.31 15.43
N ARG A 157 -9.33 -6.58 16.54
CA ARG A 157 -8.97 -7.67 17.47
C ARG A 157 -9.33 -9.06 16.96
N THR A 158 -10.23 -9.17 15.98
CA THR A 158 -10.67 -10.45 15.39
C THR A 158 -9.87 -10.84 14.15
N ILE A 159 -8.99 -9.95 13.66
CA ILE A 159 -8.14 -10.25 12.50
C ILE A 159 -7.10 -11.31 12.88
N ASP A 160 -7.09 -12.38 12.10
CA ASP A 160 -6.07 -13.44 12.26
C ASP A 160 -4.68 -12.90 11.86
N MET A 161 -3.78 -12.91 12.84
CA MET A 161 -2.38 -12.50 12.71
C MET A 161 -1.42 -13.62 13.08
N SER A 162 -1.93 -14.84 13.33
CA SER A 162 -1.17 -15.98 13.85
C SER A 162 0.04 -16.36 12.99
N ASP A 163 -0.07 -16.20 11.67
CA ASP A 163 1.01 -16.44 10.71
C ASP A 163 2.20 -15.47 10.86
N LEU A 164 1.97 -14.29 11.41
CA LEU A 164 2.99 -13.23 11.55
C LEU A 164 3.45 -13.05 13.00
N GLU A 165 2.60 -13.34 13.97
CA GLU A 165 2.92 -13.14 15.40
C GLU A 165 4.09 -13.99 15.88
N ASN A 166 4.35 -15.13 15.22
CA ASN A 166 5.50 -15.99 15.50
C ASN A 166 6.72 -15.73 14.62
N ASN A 167 6.62 -14.83 13.63
CA ASN A 167 7.76 -14.49 12.78
C ASN A 167 8.82 -13.70 13.57
N PRO A 168 10.07 -14.24 13.71
CA PRO A 168 11.10 -13.63 14.56
C PRO A 168 11.53 -12.24 14.06
N VAL A 169 11.54 -12.01 12.74
CA VAL A 169 11.90 -10.71 12.13
C VAL A 169 10.89 -9.64 12.53
N LEU A 170 9.60 -9.96 12.45
CA LEU A 170 8.52 -9.02 12.77
C LEU A 170 8.36 -8.80 14.27
N LYS A 171 8.60 -9.84 15.10
CA LYS A 171 8.69 -9.70 16.56
C LYS A 171 9.81 -8.73 16.96
N PHE A 172 10.99 -8.92 16.35
CA PHE A 172 12.13 -8.04 16.58
C PHE A 172 11.79 -6.59 16.21
N GLN A 173 11.28 -6.37 15.00
CA GLN A 173 10.88 -5.03 14.57
C GLN A 173 9.86 -4.39 15.53
N LYS A 174 8.78 -5.12 15.88
CA LYS A 174 7.74 -4.59 16.76
C LYS A 174 8.29 -4.20 18.13
N LYS A 175 9.15 -5.05 18.71
CA LYS A 175 9.76 -4.80 20.03
C LYS A 175 10.64 -3.55 20.04
N PHE A 176 11.43 -3.36 19.00
CA PHE A 176 12.40 -2.28 18.92
C PHE A 176 11.97 -1.14 17.99
N TYR A 177 10.70 -1.11 17.57
CA TYR A 177 10.21 -0.19 16.55
C TYR A 177 10.53 1.30 16.81
N PRO A 178 10.34 1.87 18.02
CA PRO A 178 10.68 3.26 18.27
C PRO A 178 12.15 3.59 18.00
N ILE A 179 13.05 2.71 18.41
CA ILE A 179 14.50 2.89 18.20
C ILE A 179 14.83 2.71 16.71
N LEU A 180 14.32 1.63 16.11
CA LEU A 180 14.60 1.33 14.70
C LEU A 180 14.08 2.43 13.77
N VAL A 181 12.85 2.92 13.97
CA VAL A 181 12.29 3.97 13.11
C VAL A 181 13.04 5.29 13.28
N THR A 182 13.45 5.64 14.51
CA THR A 182 14.26 6.85 14.76
C THR A 182 15.58 6.77 14.01
N LEU A 183 16.26 5.63 14.09
CA LEU A 183 17.53 5.41 13.38
C LEU A 183 17.35 5.38 11.87
N MET A 184 16.43 4.54 11.37
CA MET A 184 16.31 4.23 9.94
C MET A 184 15.62 5.35 9.14
N ALA A 185 14.59 5.98 9.69
CA ALA A 185 13.81 6.97 8.96
C ALA A 185 14.29 8.42 9.15
N PHE A 186 15.03 8.71 10.22
CA PHE A 186 15.43 10.09 10.54
C PHE A 186 16.95 10.25 10.66
N ILE A 187 17.62 9.45 11.48
CA ILE A 187 19.04 9.65 11.77
C ILE A 187 19.91 9.26 10.57
N LEU A 188 19.77 8.05 10.04
CA LEU A 188 20.60 7.58 8.94
C LEU A 188 20.40 8.40 7.65
N PRO A 189 19.18 8.73 7.20
CA PRO A 189 19.00 9.56 6.02
C PRO A 189 19.59 10.97 6.13
N ALA A 190 19.66 11.52 7.35
CA ALA A 190 20.28 12.81 7.59
C ALA A 190 21.81 12.71 7.72
N LEU A 191 22.34 11.71 8.43
CA LEU A 191 23.77 11.62 8.72
C LEU A 191 24.61 11.05 7.58
N ILE A 192 24.10 10.11 6.79
CA ILE A 192 24.83 9.52 5.67
C ILE A 192 25.31 10.60 4.69
N PRO A 193 24.46 11.54 4.21
CA PRO A 193 24.91 12.64 3.37
C PRO A 193 25.99 13.53 4.00
N VAL A 194 25.87 13.80 5.29
CA VAL A 194 26.85 14.62 6.02
C VAL A 194 28.20 13.92 6.07
N ILE A 195 28.23 12.63 6.42
CA ILE A 195 29.46 11.88 6.63
C ILE A 195 30.17 11.54 5.32
N PHE A 196 29.44 11.05 4.30
CA PHE A 196 30.05 10.49 3.11
C PHE A 196 30.39 11.51 2.02
N TRP A 197 29.62 12.60 1.90
CA TRP A 197 29.88 13.63 0.90
C TRP A 197 29.73 15.05 1.42
N GLN A 198 29.82 15.23 2.75
CA GLN A 198 29.91 16.54 3.39
C GLN A 198 28.73 17.47 3.02
N GLU A 199 27.52 16.90 2.98
CA GLU A 199 26.32 17.71 2.87
C GLU A 199 26.07 18.46 4.18
N SER A 200 25.45 19.63 4.14
CA SER A 200 25.05 20.29 5.39
C SER A 200 23.93 19.50 6.07
N LEU A 201 23.95 19.41 7.40
CA LEU A 201 22.90 18.71 8.16
C LEU A 201 21.51 19.30 7.91
N ASN A 202 21.41 20.64 7.73
CA ASN A 202 20.17 21.30 7.39
C ASN A 202 19.59 20.80 6.06
N ILE A 203 20.44 20.73 5.01
CA ILE A 203 20.00 20.23 3.69
C ILE A 203 19.65 18.74 3.79
N ALA A 204 20.54 17.91 4.35
CA ALA A 204 20.34 16.47 4.46
C ALA A 204 19.05 16.12 5.19
N HIS A 205 18.77 16.80 6.33
CA HIS A 205 17.55 16.58 7.11
C HIS A 205 16.29 16.96 6.33
N HIS A 206 16.22 18.17 5.78
CA HIS A 206 14.99 18.63 5.12
C HIS A 206 14.74 17.91 3.77
N VAL A 207 15.79 17.60 3.01
CA VAL A 207 15.66 16.77 1.81
C VAL A 207 15.17 15.36 2.17
N SER A 208 15.60 14.81 3.32
CA SER A 208 15.11 13.50 3.76
C SER A 208 13.62 13.52 4.15
N LEU A 209 13.06 14.63 4.61
CA LEU A 209 11.62 14.73 4.84
C LEU A 209 10.80 14.63 3.54
N VAL A 210 11.37 15.00 2.39
CA VAL A 210 10.69 14.90 1.09
C VAL A 210 10.32 13.44 0.78
N HIS A 211 11.27 12.50 0.91
CA HIS A 211 10.98 11.09 0.62
C HIS A 211 9.94 10.50 1.58
N LEU A 212 9.95 10.90 2.87
CA LEU A 212 8.95 10.45 3.84
C LEU A 212 7.53 10.95 3.48
N VAL A 213 7.41 12.23 3.15
CA VAL A 213 6.12 12.83 2.79
C VAL A 213 5.62 12.25 1.48
N VAL A 214 6.43 12.24 0.41
CA VAL A 214 6.04 11.70 -0.89
C VAL A 214 5.68 10.21 -0.79
N GLY A 215 6.49 9.40 -0.12
CA GLY A 215 6.22 7.98 0.08
C GLY A 215 4.94 7.70 0.89
N SER A 216 4.65 8.54 1.89
CA SER A 216 3.39 8.46 2.64
C SER A 216 2.18 8.79 1.76
N HIS A 217 2.23 9.90 1.00
CA HIS A 217 1.14 10.28 0.10
C HIS A 217 0.89 9.26 -1.00
N MET A 218 1.92 8.59 -1.49
CA MET A 218 1.80 7.49 -2.44
C MET A 218 0.92 6.36 -1.87
N THR A 219 1.18 5.93 -0.63
CA THR A 219 0.35 4.93 0.06
C THR A 219 -1.06 5.46 0.35
N PHE A 220 -1.18 6.72 0.80
CA PHE A 220 -2.47 7.34 1.10
C PHE A 220 -3.35 7.51 -0.14
N ALA A 221 -2.74 7.71 -1.32
CA ALA A 221 -3.46 7.81 -2.59
C ALA A 221 -4.19 6.50 -2.94
N ILE A 222 -3.65 5.35 -2.56
CA ILE A 222 -4.35 4.07 -2.73
C ILE A 222 -5.61 4.02 -1.86
N ASN A 223 -5.56 4.50 -0.63
CA ASN A 223 -6.72 4.49 0.27
C ASN A 223 -7.82 5.49 -0.14
N SER A 224 -7.49 6.50 -0.94
CA SER A 224 -8.38 7.60 -1.30
C SER A 224 -8.69 7.65 -2.80
N ILE A 225 -7.71 7.92 -3.64
CA ILE A 225 -7.89 8.10 -5.08
C ILE A 225 -8.32 6.78 -5.73
N ALA A 226 -7.71 5.64 -5.34
CA ALA A 226 -8.07 4.34 -5.88
C ALA A 226 -9.45 3.81 -5.40
N HIS A 227 -10.12 4.51 -4.48
CA HIS A 227 -11.51 4.22 -4.10
C HIS A 227 -12.51 5.24 -4.67
N ALA A 228 -12.02 6.34 -5.26
CA ALA A 228 -12.87 7.43 -5.75
C ALA A 228 -12.93 7.53 -7.28
N PHE A 229 -11.80 7.27 -7.97
CA PHE A 229 -11.65 7.57 -9.39
C PHE A 229 -11.00 6.42 -10.16
N GLY A 230 -11.68 5.93 -11.20
CA GLY A 230 -11.17 4.89 -12.09
C GLY A 230 -12.26 3.94 -12.58
N SER A 231 -11.86 2.96 -13.41
CA SER A 231 -12.72 1.89 -13.90
C SER A 231 -12.82 0.74 -12.89
N LYS A 232 -13.79 -0.16 -13.12
CA LYS A 232 -14.03 -1.35 -12.25
C LYS A 232 -14.12 -2.63 -13.09
N PRO A 233 -13.06 -3.01 -13.80
CA PRO A 233 -13.11 -4.08 -14.79
C PRO A 233 -13.40 -5.46 -14.20
N CYS A 234 -13.15 -5.70 -12.92
CA CYS A 234 -13.38 -6.98 -12.26
C CYS A 234 -14.68 -7.03 -11.46
N ASP A 235 -15.01 -5.95 -10.74
CA ASP A 235 -16.24 -5.90 -9.93
C ASP A 235 -16.71 -4.45 -9.76
N LYS A 236 -17.84 -4.11 -10.40
CA LYS A 236 -18.46 -2.78 -10.31
C LYS A 236 -19.18 -2.53 -9.00
N THR A 237 -19.44 -3.58 -8.20
CA THR A 237 -20.22 -3.48 -6.96
C THR A 237 -19.36 -3.05 -5.76
N ILE A 238 -18.03 -3.11 -5.86
CA ILE A 238 -17.10 -2.67 -4.83
C ILE A 238 -16.60 -1.24 -5.13
N SER A 239 -16.19 -0.52 -4.10
CA SER A 239 -15.66 0.86 -4.23
C SER A 239 -14.28 0.93 -4.89
N PRO A 240 -13.31 0.03 -4.62
CA PRO A 240 -11.99 0.07 -5.24
C PRO A 240 -12.07 0.18 -6.76
N THR A 241 -11.26 1.07 -7.33
CA THR A 241 -11.19 1.37 -8.76
C THR A 241 -9.82 1.02 -9.33
N GLN A 242 -9.70 1.05 -10.64
CA GLN A 242 -8.45 0.85 -11.37
C GLN A 242 -8.04 2.13 -12.08
N SER A 243 -6.81 2.58 -11.83
CA SER A 243 -6.24 3.79 -12.42
C SER A 243 -4.78 3.55 -12.83
N ILE A 244 -4.51 3.63 -14.12
CA ILE A 244 -3.16 3.42 -14.67
C ILE A 244 -2.21 4.54 -14.25
N SER A 245 -2.69 5.79 -14.26
CA SER A 245 -1.87 6.92 -13.80
C SER A 245 -1.42 6.74 -12.34
N LEU A 246 -2.30 6.18 -11.50
CA LEU A 246 -1.94 5.87 -10.12
C LEU A 246 -0.93 4.71 -10.06
N SER A 247 -1.03 3.70 -10.94
CA SER A 247 -0.06 2.59 -11.02
C SER A 247 1.37 3.09 -11.28
N LEU A 248 1.55 4.11 -12.12
CA LEU A 248 2.86 4.68 -12.40
C LEU A 248 3.55 5.23 -11.15
N VAL A 249 2.79 5.94 -10.31
CA VAL A 249 3.35 6.59 -9.11
C VAL A 249 3.37 5.69 -7.88
N THR A 250 2.65 4.56 -7.91
CA THR A 250 2.52 3.61 -6.79
C THR A 250 3.17 2.26 -7.03
N PHE A 251 4.10 2.17 -7.99
CA PHE A 251 4.84 0.95 -8.35
C PHE A 251 3.97 -0.24 -8.75
N GLY A 252 2.75 0.00 -9.27
CA GLY A 252 1.83 -1.03 -9.74
C GLY A 252 0.58 -1.26 -8.88
N GLU A 253 0.37 -0.48 -7.81
CA GLU A 253 -0.79 -0.68 -6.92
C GLU A 253 -2.10 -0.04 -7.43
N GLY A 254 -2.09 0.68 -8.55
CA GLY A 254 -3.27 1.33 -9.13
C GLY A 254 -4.27 0.38 -9.77
N TYR A 255 -3.97 -0.92 -9.91
CA TYR A 255 -4.90 -1.97 -10.32
C TYR A 255 -5.79 -2.43 -9.15
N HIS A 256 -6.34 -1.50 -8.41
CA HIS A 256 -6.89 -1.73 -7.08
C HIS A 256 -8.24 -2.47 -7.11
N ASN A 257 -9.05 -2.31 -8.19
CA ASN A 257 -10.25 -3.12 -8.37
C ASN A 257 -9.92 -4.60 -8.60
N TYR A 258 -8.90 -4.88 -9.44
CA TYR A 258 -8.39 -6.23 -9.60
C TYR A 258 -7.87 -6.80 -8.27
N HIS A 259 -7.08 -6.01 -7.54
CA HIS A 259 -6.48 -6.41 -6.29
C HIS A 259 -7.51 -6.80 -5.22
N HIS A 260 -8.58 -6.03 -5.05
CA HIS A 260 -9.64 -6.37 -4.09
C HIS A 260 -10.44 -7.63 -4.47
N VAL A 261 -10.41 -8.02 -5.73
CA VAL A 261 -11.04 -9.27 -6.21
C VAL A 261 -10.09 -10.47 -6.11
N PHE A 262 -8.79 -10.27 -6.37
CA PHE A 262 -7.75 -11.31 -6.38
C PHE A 262 -6.57 -10.93 -5.47
N PRO A 263 -6.77 -10.74 -4.15
CA PRO A 263 -5.72 -10.25 -3.26
C PRO A 263 -4.54 -11.22 -3.13
N PHE A 264 -4.74 -12.49 -3.43
CA PHE A 264 -3.69 -13.50 -3.40
C PHE A 264 -2.73 -13.45 -4.61
N ASP A 265 -3.07 -12.73 -5.70
CA ASP A 265 -2.21 -12.61 -6.88
C ASP A 265 -1.01 -11.70 -6.56
N TYR A 266 0.22 -12.25 -6.64
CA TYR A 266 1.44 -11.51 -6.31
C TYR A 266 1.70 -10.34 -7.27
N ARG A 267 1.08 -10.34 -8.46
CA ARG A 267 1.20 -9.26 -9.46
C ARG A 267 0.30 -8.08 -9.14
N VAL A 268 -0.81 -8.32 -8.41
CA VAL A 268 -1.83 -7.28 -8.10
C VAL A 268 -2.43 -6.65 -9.37
N ALA A 269 -2.27 -7.30 -10.52
CA ALA A 269 -2.69 -6.81 -11.83
C ALA A 269 -2.92 -7.96 -12.81
N GLU A 270 -3.73 -7.75 -13.85
CA GLU A 270 -3.82 -8.66 -14.97
C GLU A 270 -2.53 -8.69 -15.79
N LEU A 271 -1.79 -7.59 -15.82
CA LEU A 271 -0.48 -7.48 -16.43
C LEU A 271 0.57 -8.15 -15.56
N GLY A 272 1.38 -8.98 -16.17
CA GLY A 272 2.56 -9.54 -15.54
C GLY A 272 3.68 -8.52 -15.35
N ASN A 273 4.90 -8.94 -15.62
CA ASN A 273 6.10 -8.13 -15.54
C ASN A 273 6.10 -7.01 -16.60
N ASN A 274 6.01 -5.75 -16.18
CA ASN A 274 6.09 -4.60 -17.08
C ASN A 274 6.43 -3.30 -16.31
N TYR A 275 6.67 -2.22 -17.05
CA TYR A 275 7.05 -0.92 -16.49
C TYR A 275 5.96 -0.25 -15.62
N LEU A 276 4.70 -0.67 -15.73
CA LEU A 276 3.58 -0.20 -14.92
C LEU A 276 3.43 -0.96 -13.60
N ASN A 277 4.23 -2.03 -13.40
CA ASN A 277 4.16 -2.89 -12.22
C ASN A 277 5.57 -3.22 -11.71
N LEU A 278 6.29 -2.19 -11.30
CA LEU A 278 7.68 -2.31 -10.84
C LEU A 278 7.81 -3.23 -9.61
N THR A 279 6.77 -3.32 -8.80
CA THR A 279 6.75 -4.25 -7.65
C THR A 279 6.79 -5.71 -8.09
N THR A 280 6.09 -6.07 -9.17
CA THR A 280 6.18 -7.42 -9.73
C THR A 280 7.59 -7.71 -10.22
N ASN A 281 8.22 -6.77 -10.93
CA ASN A 281 9.61 -6.91 -11.40
C ASN A 281 10.58 -7.10 -10.23
N PHE A 282 10.38 -6.39 -9.13
CA PHE A 282 11.15 -6.57 -7.90
C PHE A 282 10.98 -7.98 -7.32
N ILE A 283 9.74 -8.49 -7.21
CA ILE A 283 9.48 -9.84 -6.70
C ILE A 283 10.07 -10.90 -7.63
N ASP A 284 9.92 -10.75 -8.95
CA ASP A 284 10.47 -11.67 -9.95
C ASP A 284 12.00 -11.73 -9.90
N PHE A 285 12.68 -10.60 -9.70
CA PHE A 285 14.11 -10.58 -9.47
C PHE A 285 14.51 -11.41 -8.24
N PHE A 286 13.79 -11.25 -7.12
CA PHE A 286 14.06 -12.05 -5.92
C PHE A 286 13.64 -13.52 -6.07
N ALA A 287 12.68 -13.83 -6.93
CA ALA A 287 12.36 -15.20 -7.29
C ALA A 287 13.46 -15.84 -8.15
N TRP A 288 14.00 -15.09 -9.11
CA TRP A 288 15.13 -15.54 -9.94
C TRP A 288 16.38 -15.88 -9.12
N ILE A 289 16.72 -15.11 -8.10
CA ILE A 289 17.82 -15.45 -7.18
C ILE A 289 17.42 -16.45 -6.08
N GLY A 290 16.17 -16.93 -6.10
CA GLY A 290 15.66 -17.93 -5.18
C GLY A 290 15.37 -17.45 -3.75
N TRP A 291 15.20 -16.13 -3.53
CA TRP A 291 14.81 -15.56 -2.24
C TRP A 291 13.30 -15.38 -2.08
N ALA A 292 12.57 -15.22 -3.19
CA ALA A 292 11.11 -15.30 -3.23
C ALA A 292 10.68 -16.64 -3.88
N TYR A 293 9.57 -17.22 -3.45
CA TYR A 293 9.08 -18.49 -3.95
C TYR A 293 7.58 -18.64 -3.66
N ASP A 294 6.94 -19.69 -4.21
CA ASP A 294 5.49 -19.95 -4.05
C ASP A 294 4.64 -18.73 -4.48
N LEU A 295 4.95 -18.21 -5.69
CA LEU A 295 4.27 -17.05 -6.27
C LEU A 295 2.87 -17.48 -6.74
N LYS A 296 1.84 -16.91 -6.14
CA LYS A 296 0.44 -17.21 -6.47
C LYS A 296 -0.08 -16.23 -7.50
N TYR A 297 -0.92 -16.69 -8.41
CA TYR A 297 -1.55 -15.84 -9.41
C TYR A 297 -2.95 -16.34 -9.78
N ALA A 298 -3.82 -15.43 -10.18
CA ALA A 298 -5.11 -15.76 -10.76
C ALA A 298 -4.92 -16.19 -12.22
N SER A 299 -5.58 -17.29 -12.63
CA SER A 299 -5.52 -17.71 -14.02
C SER A 299 -6.28 -16.72 -14.92
N PRO A 300 -5.87 -16.54 -16.20
CA PRO A 300 -6.57 -15.67 -17.14
C PRO A 300 -8.07 -16.01 -17.29
N ASP A 301 -8.40 -17.30 -17.24
CA ASP A 301 -9.79 -17.77 -17.30
C ASP A 301 -10.60 -17.35 -16.06
N MET A 302 -10.01 -17.43 -14.87
CA MET A 302 -10.65 -16.95 -13.63
C MET A 302 -10.94 -15.45 -13.70
N VAL A 303 -9.97 -14.65 -14.16
CA VAL A 303 -10.11 -13.20 -14.32
C VAL A 303 -11.19 -12.86 -15.36
N ALA A 304 -11.18 -13.51 -16.53
CA ALA A 304 -12.16 -13.30 -17.58
C ALA A 304 -13.59 -13.64 -17.13
N LYS A 305 -13.77 -14.78 -16.44
CA LYS A 305 -15.08 -15.17 -15.86
C LYS A 305 -15.58 -14.16 -14.85
N ARG A 306 -14.71 -13.65 -13.97
CA ARG A 306 -15.10 -12.64 -12.96
C ARG A 306 -15.49 -11.34 -13.63
N ALA A 307 -14.68 -10.83 -14.56
CA ALA A 307 -14.95 -9.59 -15.27
C ALA A 307 -16.26 -9.65 -16.08
N LYS A 308 -16.53 -10.78 -16.75
CA LYS A 308 -17.79 -11.00 -17.47
C LYS A 308 -19.02 -10.98 -16.53
N ARG A 309 -18.87 -11.53 -15.32
CA ARG A 309 -19.97 -11.63 -14.35
C ARG A 309 -20.28 -10.34 -13.64
N THR A 310 -19.26 -9.60 -13.19
CA THR A 310 -19.42 -8.47 -12.26
C THR A 310 -18.69 -7.20 -12.67
N GLY A 311 -17.89 -7.21 -13.74
CA GLY A 311 -17.17 -6.03 -14.22
C GLY A 311 -18.10 -4.95 -14.78
N ASP A 312 -17.57 -3.77 -15.01
CA ASP A 312 -18.25 -2.61 -15.59
C ASP A 312 -18.23 -2.56 -17.12
N GLY A 313 -17.60 -3.55 -17.76
CA GLY A 313 -17.45 -3.64 -19.23
C GLY A 313 -16.21 -2.91 -19.74
N THR A 314 -15.32 -2.45 -18.86
CA THR A 314 -14.03 -1.89 -19.28
C THR A 314 -12.91 -2.93 -19.31
N ASP A 315 -11.88 -2.67 -20.15
CA ASP A 315 -10.63 -3.41 -20.12
C ASP A 315 -9.72 -2.93 -18.98
N LEU A 316 -8.54 -3.53 -18.85
CA LEU A 316 -7.54 -3.12 -17.85
C LEU A 316 -7.05 -1.66 -18.02
N TRP A 317 -7.28 -1.04 -19.19
CA TRP A 317 -6.93 0.34 -19.52
C TRP A 317 -8.10 1.32 -19.29
N GLY A 318 -9.26 0.81 -18.82
CA GLY A 318 -10.47 1.60 -18.62
C GLY A 318 -11.24 1.90 -19.92
N ARG A 319 -10.93 1.22 -21.03
CA ARG A 319 -11.64 1.38 -22.31
C ARG A 319 -12.82 0.41 -22.36
N ALA A 320 -13.95 0.85 -22.92
CA ALA A 320 -15.11 -0.01 -23.15
C ALA A 320 -14.74 -1.21 -24.06
N ILE A 321 -15.19 -2.42 -23.67
CA ILE A 321 -14.99 -3.63 -24.45
C ILE A 321 -16.34 -4.07 -25.01
N GLU A 322 -16.44 -4.31 -26.31
CA GLU A 322 -17.59 -5.01 -26.91
C GLU A 322 -17.64 -6.45 -26.40
N HIS A 323 -18.85 -6.94 -26.06
CA HIS A 323 -19.05 -8.23 -25.39
C HIS A 323 -18.42 -9.44 -26.10
N ALA A 324 -18.21 -9.37 -27.42
CA ALA A 324 -17.54 -10.43 -28.21
C ALA A 324 -16.03 -10.54 -27.95
N ASP A 325 -15.37 -9.46 -27.50
CA ASP A 325 -13.92 -9.35 -27.38
C ASP A 325 -13.37 -9.69 -25.99
N ILE A 326 -14.24 -9.87 -24.97
CA ILE A 326 -13.83 -10.04 -23.57
C ILE A 326 -12.93 -11.28 -23.38
N GLN A 327 -13.16 -12.35 -24.13
CA GLN A 327 -12.33 -13.55 -24.06
C GLN A 327 -11.02 -13.43 -24.87
N ALA A 328 -11.06 -12.82 -26.04
CA ALA A 328 -9.91 -12.78 -26.94
C ALA A 328 -8.81 -11.81 -26.45
N LYS A 329 -9.17 -10.62 -25.96
CA LYS A 329 -8.20 -9.58 -25.54
C LYS A 329 -7.57 -9.81 -24.17
N ARG A 330 -8.16 -10.66 -23.31
CA ARG A 330 -7.60 -10.99 -21.99
C ARG A 330 -6.70 -12.22 -22.01
N VAL A 331 -6.83 -13.07 -23.04
CA VAL A 331 -5.99 -14.27 -23.21
C VAL A 331 -4.67 -13.93 -23.92
N HIS A 332 -4.65 -12.89 -24.74
CA HIS A 332 -3.45 -12.41 -25.44
C HIS A 332 -3.33 -10.89 -25.30
N PRO A 333 -2.76 -10.37 -24.20
CA PRO A 333 -2.38 -8.96 -24.14
C PRO A 333 -1.22 -8.75 -25.12
N SER A 334 -1.49 -8.09 -26.23
CA SER A 334 -0.47 -7.60 -27.17
C SER A 334 0.34 -6.47 -26.56
#